data_068daf981ee05c7ba995a9cabd67c25f
#
_entry.id   068daf981ee05c7ba995a9cabd67c25f
#
_cell.length_a   1.000
_cell.length_b   1.000
_cell.length_c   1.000
_cell.angle_alpha   90.00
_cell.angle_beta   90.00
_cell.angle_gamma   90.00
#
_symmetry.space_group_name_H-M   'P 1'
#
loop_
_entity.id
_entity.type
_entity.pdbx_description
1 polymer ?
#
loop_
_entity_poly.entity_id
_entity_poly.type
_entity_poly.pdbx_seq_one_letter_code
_entity_poly.pdbx_strand_id
1 'polypeptide(L)'
;MDLTDLTSTDTEPASPAPPPGLVAGVDTHQDTHTLAVLTAQGAVIATSSFPADQQGYNDLTAHLDRLGPLMAVGVEGTSSYGAGLTRTLRQAGYDTVEVLRPSRRVRRHHGKPDPIDTIAAARTVLSGDGVSQAKDTTGPAEQLRLLLAARTRLISAATAITNSIHSLLTTAPEPLRERYRRLDTPALITRLARTRPTRTITTPQQAATSALHHMARTHQDLHHRAERLNQQMHHILTTHYPGLLAVYGAGTTVATQLAVTAGGNPGRIHNETAFAHLCATAPIPASSGKTTRHRLNPGGDRRANAALHRIALVRLRHDPTTKNYANRRTQEGKTTKEIIRCLKRAIAREVYRALTQPPPTDTTSTLAAHRKRHHLTQTDVAHALNTYPARISDIENHRRPLPQLTHRYHQYLTTLDTQ
;
A
#
# COMPACT_ATOMS: atom_id res chain seq x y z
N MET A 1 37.47 35.05 -49.65
CA MET A 1 37.40 33.99 -48.61
C MET A 1 35.91 33.82 -48.35
N ASP A 2 35.40 32.78 -48.94
CA ASP A 2 33.94 32.52 -49.06
C ASP A 2 33.30 32.11 -47.75
N LEU A 3 32.20 32.72 -47.43
CA LEU A 3 31.26 32.38 -46.37
C LEU A 3 30.03 31.71 -47.01
N THR A 4 30.18 30.49 -47.47
CA THR A 4 29.08 29.62 -47.88
C THR A 4 29.42 28.23 -47.39
N ASP A 5 28.66 27.80 -46.35
CA ASP A 5 28.23 26.45 -46.04
C ASP A 5 27.93 26.30 -44.53
N LEU A 6 26.73 26.66 -44.12
CA LEU A 6 26.08 26.20 -42.90
C LEU A 6 24.58 26.17 -43.07
N THR A 7 24.07 25.26 -43.94
CA THR A 7 22.66 24.82 -43.92
C THR A 7 22.60 23.32 -44.10
N SER A 8 22.95 22.61 -43.00
CA SER A 8 22.44 21.26 -42.82
C SER A 8 21.30 21.33 -41.82
N THR A 9 20.10 21.44 -42.36
CA THR A 9 18.86 21.18 -41.63
C THR A 9 18.82 19.69 -41.34
N ASP A 10 19.26 19.29 -40.14
CA ASP A 10 18.91 18.01 -39.55
C ASP A 10 17.40 18.00 -39.31
N THR A 11 16.68 17.46 -40.28
CA THR A 11 15.27 17.14 -40.13
C THR A 11 15.21 15.92 -39.22
N GLU A 12 14.87 16.13 -37.94
CA GLU A 12 14.49 15.02 -37.05
C GLU A 12 13.45 14.15 -37.78
N PRO A 13 13.58 12.81 -37.78
CA PRO A 13 12.59 11.95 -38.38
C PRO A 13 11.26 12.18 -37.66
N ALA A 14 10.25 12.61 -38.42
CA ALA A 14 8.89 12.78 -37.92
C ALA A 14 8.48 11.50 -37.19
N SER A 15 8.07 11.65 -35.93
CA SER A 15 7.52 10.55 -35.14
C SER A 15 6.45 9.83 -35.95
N PRO A 16 6.46 8.49 -36.07
CA PRO A 16 5.49 7.77 -36.88
C PRO A 16 4.08 8.17 -36.46
N ALA A 17 3.24 8.50 -37.45
CA ALA A 17 1.84 8.84 -37.22
C ALA A 17 1.19 7.73 -36.38
N PRO A 18 0.46 8.06 -35.32
CA PRO A 18 -0.21 7.05 -34.51
C PRO A 18 -1.16 6.23 -35.38
N PRO A 19 -1.27 4.91 -35.15
CA PRO A 19 -2.16 4.05 -35.92
C PRO A 19 -3.60 4.61 -35.87
N PRO A 20 -4.37 4.48 -36.96
CA PRO A 20 -5.76 4.94 -36.95
C PRO A 20 -6.56 4.11 -35.94
N GLY A 21 -6.95 4.73 -34.86
CA GLY A 21 -7.71 4.11 -33.77
C GLY A 21 -8.52 5.13 -33.00
N LEU A 22 -9.52 4.65 -32.30
CA LEU A 22 -10.33 5.46 -31.42
C LEU A 22 -9.75 5.39 -30.00
N VAL A 23 -9.97 6.47 -29.23
CA VAL A 23 -9.73 6.49 -27.78
C VAL A 23 -11.00 6.92 -27.07
N ALA A 24 -11.22 6.41 -25.88
CA ALA A 24 -12.32 6.82 -25.04
C ALA A 24 -11.83 7.43 -23.73
N GLY A 25 -12.60 8.38 -23.20
CA GLY A 25 -12.44 8.91 -21.86
C GLY A 25 -13.74 8.78 -21.08
N VAL A 26 -13.67 8.45 -19.82
CA VAL A 26 -14.84 8.34 -18.94
C VAL A 26 -14.61 9.16 -17.68
N ASP A 27 -15.50 10.12 -17.45
CA ASP A 27 -15.66 10.80 -16.18
C ASP A 27 -16.68 10.04 -15.33
N THR A 28 -16.33 9.76 -14.07
CA THR A 28 -17.12 8.88 -13.20
C THR A 28 -17.70 9.63 -12.02
N HIS A 29 -19.02 9.54 -11.87
CA HIS A 29 -19.80 10.03 -10.73
C HIS A 29 -20.51 8.90 -9.99
N GLN A 30 -21.16 9.22 -8.87
CA GLN A 30 -21.85 8.25 -8.04
C GLN A 30 -22.98 7.53 -8.79
N ASP A 31 -23.77 8.28 -9.58
CA ASP A 31 -25.02 7.79 -10.17
C ASP A 31 -24.89 7.61 -11.69
N THR A 32 -23.94 8.29 -12.33
CA THR A 32 -23.75 8.27 -13.79
C THR A 32 -22.29 8.30 -14.19
N HIS A 33 -21.98 7.70 -15.33
CA HIS A 33 -20.69 7.79 -15.99
C HIS A 33 -20.88 8.42 -17.36
N THR A 34 -20.08 9.44 -17.69
CA THR A 34 -20.11 10.11 -18.98
C THR A 34 -18.91 9.66 -19.80
N LEU A 35 -19.20 9.23 -21.04
CA LEU A 35 -18.22 8.73 -22.02
C LEU A 35 -18.04 9.79 -23.11
N ALA A 36 -16.81 9.99 -23.55
CA ALA A 36 -16.49 10.66 -24.83
C ALA A 36 -15.54 9.77 -25.64
N VAL A 37 -15.80 9.66 -26.94
CA VAL A 37 -14.95 8.89 -27.85
C VAL A 37 -14.40 9.86 -28.92
N LEU A 38 -13.08 9.79 -29.14
CA LEU A 38 -12.34 10.63 -30.03
C LEU A 38 -11.60 9.79 -31.08
N THR A 39 -11.44 10.39 -32.26
CA THR A 39 -10.49 9.87 -33.26
C THR A 39 -9.05 10.10 -32.82
N ALA A 40 -8.11 9.43 -33.46
CA ALA A 40 -6.66 9.64 -33.23
C ALA A 40 -6.23 11.12 -33.48
N GLN A 41 -6.98 11.87 -34.26
CA GLN A 41 -6.73 13.30 -34.51
C GLN A 41 -7.40 14.21 -33.46
N GLY A 42 -8.12 13.64 -32.48
CA GLY A 42 -8.76 14.40 -31.40
C GLY A 42 -10.17 14.95 -31.72
N ALA A 43 -10.76 14.56 -32.85
CA ALA A 43 -12.15 14.92 -33.17
C ALA A 43 -13.11 14.06 -32.32
N VAL A 44 -14.11 14.70 -31.70
CA VAL A 44 -15.14 14.01 -30.90
C VAL A 44 -16.13 13.37 -31.84
N ILE A 45 -16.36 12.06 -31.73
CA ILE A 45 -17.32 11.31 -32.55
C ILE A 45 -18.56 10.86 -31.77
N ALA A 46 -18.44 10.71 -30.46
CA ALA A 46 -19.56 10.33 -29.59
C ALA A 46 -19.42 10.93 -28.21
N THR A 47 -20.54 11.27 -27.58
CA THR A 47 -20.64 11.56 -26.16
C THR A 47 -21.93 10.98 -25.65
N SER A 48 -21.87 10.17 -24.57
CA SER A 48 -23.03 9.47 -24.02
C SER A 48 -22.90 9.34 -22.51
N SER A 49 -24.04 9.27 -21.82
CA SER A 49 -24.08 9.04 -20.37
C SER A 49 -24.78 7.72 -20.05
N PHE A 50 -24.26 7.01 -19.07
CA PHE A 50 -24.74 5.69 -18.66
C PHE A 50 -24.93 5.67 -17.15
N PRO A 51 -25.91 4.89 -16.62
CA PRO A 51 -26.04 4.67 -15.18
C PRO A 51 -24.76 4.05 -14.57
N ALA A 52 -24.47 4.39 -13.32
CA ALA A 52 -23.33 3.82 -12.59
C ALA A 52 -23.67 2.50 -11.92
N ASP A 53 -24.26 1.56 -12.66
CA ASP A 53 -24.65 0.23 -12.25
C ASP A 53 -24.22 -0.83 -13.28
N GLN A 54 -24.46 -2.09 -13.00
CA GLN A 54 -24.02 -3.18 -13.88
C GLN A 54 -24.63 -3.13 -15.27
N GLN A 55 -25.89 -2.69 -15.38
CA GLN A 55 -26.55 -2.56 -16.67
C GLN A 55 -25.92 -1.42 -17.48
N GLY A 56 -25.71 -0.26 -16.85
CA GLY A 56 -25.04 0.87 -17.51
C GLY A 56 -23.60 0.58 -17.93
N TYR A 57 -22.85 -0.27 -17.17
CA TYR A 57 -21.52 -0.72 -17.58
C TYR A 57 -21.58 -1.62 -18.81
N ASN A 58 -22.57 -2.53 -18.87
CA ASN A 58 -22.78 -3.38 -20.03
C ASN A 58 -23.19 -2.55 -21.27
N ASP A 59 -24.09 -1.60 -21.10
CA ASP A 59 -24.55 -0.71 -22.17
C ASP A 59 -23.43 0.15 -22.71
N LEU A 60 -22.56 0.68 -21.82
CA LEU A 60 -21.36 1.43 -22.20
C LEU A 60 -20.40 0.55 -23.00
N THR A 61 -20.16 -0.68 -22.55
CA THR A 61 -19.29 -1.64 -23.26
C THR A 61 -19.86 -1.96 -24.64
N ALA A 62 -21.14 -2.28 -24.73
CA ALA A 62 -21.82 -2.53 -26.01
C ALA A 62 -21.85 -1.29 -26.93
N HIS A 63 -21.85 -0.09 -26.36
CA HIS A 63 -21.73 1.14 -27.13
C HIS A 63 -20.33 1.28 -27.74
N LEU A 64 -19.27 0.98 -26.98
CA LEU A 64 -17.89 0.97 -27.47
C LEU A 64 -17.68 -0.08 -28.55
N ASP A 65 -18.22 -1.29 -28.38
CA ASP A 65 -18.11 -2.39 -29.37
C ASP A 65 -18.66 -2.00 -30.75
N ARG A 66 -19.76 -1.22 -30.76
CA ARG A 66 -20.38 -0.72 -32.02
C ARG A 66 -19.56 0.35 -32.73
N LEU A 67 -18.72 1.09 -32.03
CA LEU A 67 -17.88 2.13 -32.61
C LEU A 67 -16.60 1.57 -33.25
N GLY A 68 -16.22 0.35 -32.93
CA GLY A 68 -15.04 -0.33 -33.49
C GLY A 68 -13.86 -0.38 -32.50
N PRO A 69 -12.68 -0.80 -32.99
CA PRO A 69 -11.54 -1.04 -32.13
C PRO A 69 -11.02 0.24 -31.47
N LEU A 70 -10.84 0.20 -30.15
CA LEU A 70 -10.26 1.27 -29.37
C LEU A 70 -8.81 0.96 -29.02
N MET A 71 -7.97 1.99 -29.04
CA MET A 71 -6.58 1.93 -28.57
C MET A 71 -6.51 1.79 -27.06
N ALA A 72 -7.30 2.60 -26.33
CA ALA A 72 -7.43 2.56 -24.88
C ALA A 72 -8.69 3.29 -24.39
N VAL A 73 -9.11 2.95 -23.19
CA VAL A 73 -10.19 3.61 -22.45
C VAL A 73 -9.63 4.24 -21.18
N GLY A 74 -9.59 5.57 -21.14
CA GLY A 74 -9.18 6.32 -19.95
C GLY A 74 -10.35 6.46 -18.96
N VAL A 75 -10.16 6.03 -17.74
CA VAL A 75 -11.18 6.14 -16.69
C VAL A 75 -10.65 7.03 -15.56
N GLU A 76 -11.41 8.06 -15.20
CA GLU A 76 -11.12 8.87 -14.04
C GLU A 76 -11.61 8.16 -12.76
N GLY A 77 -10.77 8.07 -11.74
CA GLY A 77 -11.16 7.49 -10.44
C GLY A 77 -11.38 5.97 -10.45
N THR A 78 -10.53 5.22 -11.13
CA THR A 78 -10.54 3.75 -11.22
C THR A 78 -10.58 3.02 -9.88
N SER A 79 -10.22 3.68 -8.79
CA SER A 79 -10.24 3.14 -7.42
C SER A 79 -11.40 3.69 -6.57
N SER A 80 -12.34 4.43 -7.17
CA SER A 80 -13.50 5.02 -6.51
C SER A 80 -14.78 4.72 -7.31
N TYR A 81 -15.47 5.73 -7.81
CA TYR A 81 -16.72 5.55 -8.58
C TYR A 81 -16.52 4.75 -9.88
N GLY A 82 -15.36 4.88 -10.52
CA GLY A 82 -15.00 4.12 -11.72
C GLY A 82 -14.58 2.67 -11.49
N ALA A 83 -14.52 2.17 -10.25
CA ALA A 83 -13.99 0.85 -9.96
C ALA A 83 -14.82 -0.29 -10.57
N GLY A 84 -16.15 -0.18 -10.56
CA GLY A 84 -17.07 -1.13 -11.20
C GLY A 84 -16.85 -1.19 -12.71
N LEU A 85 -16.96 -0.03 -13.37
CA LEU A 85 -16.73 0.10 -14.80
C LEU A 85 -15.34 -0.41 -15.23
N THR A 86 -14.28 -0.05 -14.49
CA THR A 86 -12.91 -0.50 -14.80
C THR A 86 -12.79 -2.04 -14.81
N ARG A 87 -13.47 -2.73 -13.89
CA ARG A 87 -13.50 -4.20 -13.88
C ARG A 87 -14.22 -4.74 -15.10
N THR A 88 -15.40 -4.19 -15.42
CA THR A 88 -16.22 -4.61 -16.60
C THR A 88 -15.44 -4.41 -17.90
N LEU A 89 -14.85 -3.22 -18.12
CA LEU A 89 -14.04 -2.93 -19.31
C LEU A 89 -12.86 -3.90 -19.48
N ARG A 90 -12.14 -4.19 -18.39
CA ARG A 90 -11.03 -5.14 -18.42
C ARG A 90 -11.48 -6.58 -18.70
N GLN A 91 -12.61 -7.01 -18.14
CA GLN A 91 -13.20 -8.32 -18.43
C GLN A 91 -13.62 -8.43 -19.88
N ALA A 92 -14.07 -7.33 -20.50
CA ALA A 92 -14.37 -7.24 -21.91
C ALA A 92 -13.12 -7.11 -22.82
N GLY A 93 -11.90 -7.06 -22.24
CA GLY A 93 -10.64 -7.03 -23.00
C GLY A 93 -10.14 -5.63 -23.38
N TYR A 94 -10.78 -4.57 -22.91
CA TYR A 94 -10.32 -3.20 -23.17
C TYR A 94 -9.05 -2.86 -22.40
N ASP A 95 -8.07 -2.24 -23.07
CA ASP A 95 -6.95 -1.58 -22.39
C ASP A 95 -7.46 -0.38 -21.61
N THR A 96 -7.51 -0.53 -20.29
CA THR A 96 -8.10 0.46 -19.39
C THR A 96 -7.02 1.15 -18.58
N VAL A 97 -6.88 2.45 -18.80
CA VAL A 97 -5.89 3.29 -18.14
C VAL A 97 -6.55 4.26 -17.14
N GLU A 98 -5.84 4.58 -16.07
CA GLU A 98 -6.25 5.61 -15.12
C GLU A 98 -5.82 6.99 -15.63
N VAL A 99 -6.75 7.90 -15.73
CA VAL A 99 -6.50 9.30 -16.06
C VAL A 99 -6.42 10.12 -14.78
N LEU A 100 -5.33 10.85 -14.63
CA LEU A 100 -5.14 11.73 -13.47
C LEU A 100 -6.07 12.95 -13.57
N ARG A 101 -6.83 13.18 -12.51
CA ARG A 101 -7.65 14.40 -12.40
C ARG A 101 -6.81 15.66 -12.58
N PRO A 102 -7.19 16.58 -13.47
CA PRO A 102 -6.56 17.89 -13.56
C PRO A 102 -6.54 18.59 -12.22
N SER A 103 -5.49 19.35 -11.93
CA SER A 103 -5.39 20.08 -10.67
C SER A 103 -6.59 21.05 -10.50
N ARG A 104 -7.02 21.27 -9.25
CA ARG A 104 -8.12 22.23 -8.95
C ARG A 104 -7.92 23.62 -9.56
N ARG A 105 -6.65 24.01 -9.80
CA ARG A 105 -6.29 25.31 -10.39
C ARG A 105 -6.70 25.38 -11.86
N VAL A 106 -6.50 24.31 -12.63
CA VAL A 106 -6.89 24.23 -14.05
C VAL A 106 -8.42 24.24 -14.18
N ARG A 107 -9.13 23.52 -13.32
CA ARG A 107 -10.61 23.49 -13.31
C ARG A 107 -11.28 24.83 -13.00
N ARG A 108 -10.66 25.71 -12.22
CA ARG A 108 -11.22 27.04 -11.89
C ARG A 108 -11.31 27.95 -13.10
N HIS A 109 -10.49 27.74 -14.14
CA HIS A 109 -10.46 28.62 -15.32
C HIS A 109 -11.44 28.24 -16.45
N HIS A 110 -11.98 27.01 -16.44
CA HIS A 110 -12.76 26.51 -17.58
C HIS A 110 -14.25 26.28 -17.31
N GLY A 111 -14.78 26.62 -16.12
CA GLY A 111 -16.19 26.33 -15.82
C GLY A 111 -16.44 24.81 -15.65
N LYS A 112 -17.67 24.40 -15.36
CA LYS A 112 -18.01 23.01 -15.05
C LYS A 112 -19.19 22.49 -15.88
N PRO A 113 -19.03 22.10 -17.17
CA PRO A 113 -19.91 21.13 -17.78
C PRO A 113 -19.21 19.78 -17.91
N ASP A 114 -19.88 18.71 -17.47
CA ASP A 114 -19.40 17.32 -17.46
C ASP A 114 -18.83 16.80 -18.80
N PRO A 115 -19.35 17.21 -20.01
CA PRO A 115 -18.76 16.80 -21.28
C PRO A 115 -17.34 17.30 -21.53
N ILE A 116 -16.94 18.43 -20.97
CA ILE A 116 -15.56 18.97 -21.14
C ILE A 116 -14.55 18.18 -20.40
N ASP A 117 -14.86 17.74 -19.16
CA ASP A 117 -13.95 16.91 -18.35
C ASP A 117 -13.76 15.53 -19.01
N THR A 118 -14.82 14.97 -19.59
CA THR A 118 -14.78 13.68 -20.29
C THR A 118 -13.94 13.71 -21.57
N ILE A 119 -14.11 14.76 -22.38
CA ILE A 119 -13.29 15.00 -23.59
C ILE A 119 -11.82 15.23 -23.19
N ALA A 120 -11.58 15.95 -22.11
CA ALA A 120 -10.23 16.16 -21.58
C ALA A 120 -9.59 14.84 -21.13
N ALA A 121 -10.35 13.94 -20.52
CA ALA A 121 -9.88 12.60 -20.16
C ALA A 121 -9.46 11.79 -21.41
N ALA A 122 -10.29 11.80 -22.47
CA ALA A 122 -9.94 11.12 -23.72
C ALA A 122 -8.71 11.75 -24.41
N ARG A 123 -8.57 13.08 -24.40
CA ARG A 123 -7.38 13.78 -24.90
C ARG A 123 -6.12 13.43 -24.10
N THR A 124 -6.25 13.23 -22.79
CA THR A 124 -5.16 12.77 -21.92
C THR A 124 -4.70 11.36 -22.34
N VAL A 125 -5.61 10.49 -22.73
CA VAL A 125 -5.27 9.17 -23.29
C VAL A 125 -4.50 9.31 -24.60
N LEU A 126 -4.93 10.19 -25.51
CA LEU A 126 -4.25 10.46 -26.78
C LEU A 126 -2.83 10.99 -26.59
N SER A 127 -2.64 11.92 -25.66
CA SER A 127 -1.32 12.49 -25.40
C SER A 127 -0.35 11.52 -24.72
N GLY A 128 -0.88 10.50 -24.05
CA GLY A 128 -0.08 9.62 -23.20
C GLY A 128 0.48 10.28 -21.93
N ASP A 129 0.30 11.60 -21.76
CA ASP A 129 0.77 12.33 -20.58
C ASP A 129 -0.33 12.37 -19.51
N GLY A 130 0.02 11.96 -18.28
CA GLY A 130 -0.95 11.90 -17.18
C GLY A 130 -1.80 10.63 -17.16
N VAL A 131 -1.47 9.62 -17.96
CA VAL A 131 -2.07 8.27 -17.90
C VAL A 131 -1.19 7.31 -17.11
N SER A 132 -1.82 6.37 -16.45
CA SER A 132 -1.13 5.26 -15.80
C SER A 132 -1.94 3.98 -15.92
N GLN A 133 -1.27 2.84 -15.91
CA GLN A 133 -1.98 1.58 -15.83
C GLN A 133 -2.79 1.53 -14.52
N ALA A 134 -4.11 1.35 -14.62
CA ALA A 134 -4.98 1.31 -13.47
C ALA A 134 -4.63 0.14 -12.54
N LYS A 135 -4.85 0.31 -11.23
CA LYS A 135 -4.66 -0.79 -10.28
C LYS A 135 -5.62 -1.93 -10.58
N ASP A 136 -5.13 -3.15 -10.40
CA ASP A 136 -6.01 -4.30 -10.34
C ASP A 136 -6.77 -4.30 -9.00
N THR A 137 -8.09 -4.37 -9.09
CA THR A 137 -9.02 -4.37 -7.95
C THR A 137 -9.80 -5.68 -7.82
N THR A 138 -9.27 -6.79 -8.35
CA THR A 138 -9.95 -8.09 -8.35
C THR A 138 -9.27 -9.13 -7.45
N GLY A 139 -8.00 -8.94 -7.14
CA GLY A 139 -7.15 -9.93 -6.48
C GLY A 139 -6.91 -9.71 -4.97
N PRO A 140 -5.89 -10.38 -4.42
CA PRO A 140 -5.54 -10.34 -3.00
C PRO A 140 -5.26 -8.92 -2.46
N ALA A 141 -4.70 -8.02 -3.28
CA ALA A 141 -4.47 -6.64 -2.88
C ALA A 141 -5.77 -5.90 -2.56
N GLU A 142 -6.84 -6.18 -3.30
CA GLU A 142 -8.16 -5.60 -3.04
C GLU A 142 -8.81 -6.21 -1.79
N GLN A 143 -8.69 -7.52 -1.58
CA GLN A 143 -9.11 -8.16 -0.34
C GLN A 143 -8.45 -7.49 0.87
N LEU A 144 -7.13 -7.30 0.81
CA LEU A 144 -6.37 -6.59 1.84
C LEU A 144 -6.83 -5.14 2.02
N ARG A 145 -7.15 -4.43 0.93
CA ARG A 145 -7.64 -3.04 1.00
C ARG A 145 -8.96 -2.94 1.76
N LEU A 146 -9.91 -3.82 1.47
CA LEU A 146 -11.21 -3.85 2.14
C LEU A 146 -11.07 -4.16 3.64
N LEU A 147 -10.31 -5.19 3.99
CA LEU A 147 -10.06 -5.58 5.38
C LEU A 147 -9.31 -4.47 6.15
N LEU A 148 -8.31 -3.85 5.53
CA LEU A 148 -7.55 -2.75 6.14
C LEU A 148 -8.43 -1.52 6.37
N ALA A 149 -9.33 -1.20 5.43
CA ALA A 149 -10.26 -0.09 5.57
C ALA A 149 -11.20 -0.33 6.75
N ALA A 150 -11.82 -1.50 6.85
CA ALA A 150 -12.68 -1.89 7.97
C ALA A 150 -11.92 -1.84 9.30
N ARG A 151 -10.75 -2.48 9.37
CA ARG A 151 -9.90 -2.46 10.58
C ARG A 151 -9.55 -1.04 11.02
N THR A 152 -9.20 -0.18 10.07
CA THR A 152 -8.85 1.21 10.38
C THR A 152 -10.02 1.95 11.02
N ARG A 153 -11.24 1.73 10.55
CA ARG A 153 -12.45 2.33 11.14
C ARG A 153 -12.73 1.82 12.55
N LEU A 154 -12.58 0.50 12.78
CA LEU A 154 -12.76 -0.08 14.11
C LEU A 154 -11.75 0.51 15.12
N ILE A 155 -10.48 0.62 14.75
CA ILE A 155 -9.46 1.22 15.63
C ILE A 155 -9.70 2.71 15.85
N SER A 156 -10.13 3.45 14.83
CA SER A 156 -10.47 4.87 14.99
C SER A 156 -11.66 5.07 15.95
N ALA A 157 -12.69 4.23 15.85
CA ALA A 157 -13.83 4.24 16.75
C ALA A 157 -13.41 3.88 18.18
N ALA A 158 -12.58 2.87 18.38
CA ALA A 158 -12.04 2.52 19.70
C ALA A 158 -11.23 3.67 20.31
N THR A 159 -10.43 4.37 19.51
CA THR A 159 -9.68 5.56 19.98
C THR A 159 -10.62 6.69 20.39
N ALA A 160 -11.68 6.96 19.64
CA ALA A 160 -12.68 7.96 20.00
C ALA A 160 -13.39 7.60 21.31
N ILE A 161 -13.74 6.33 21.50
CA ILE A 161 -14.33 5.83 22.76
C ILE A 161 -13.34 6.01 23.92
N THR A 162 -12.06 5.72 23.75
CA THR A 162 -11.04 5.94 24.78
C THR A 162 -11.00 7.40 25.21
N ASN A 163 -10.98 8.33 24.26
CA ASN A 163 -10.98 9.77 24.55
C ASN A 163 -12.27 10.18 25.30
N SER A 164 -13.42 9.64 24.90
CA SER A 164 -14.70 9.90 25.56
C SER A 164 -14.75 9.34 26.99
N ILE A 165 -14.15 8.16 27.25
CA ILE A 165 -14.01 7.59 28.61
C ILE A 165 -13.20 8.53 29.49
N HIS A 166 -12.05 9.02 29.01
CA HIS A 166 -11.23 9.95 29.78
C HIS A 166 -11.96 11.27 30.04
N SER A 167 -12.67 11.82 29.04
CA SER A 167 -13.49 13.04 29.19
C SER A 167 -14.59 12.86 30.22
N LEU A 168 -15.37 11.77 30.13
CA LEU A 168 -16.44 11.48 31.09
C LEU A 168 -15.90 11.26 32.50
N LEU A 169 -14.76 10.59 32.63
CA LEU A 169 -14.13 10.35 33.92
C LEU A 169 -13.67 11.67 34.57
N THR A 170 -13.21 12.64 33.78
CA THR A 170 -12.76 13.95 34.26
C THR A 170 -13.90 14.74 34.95
N THR A 171 -15.13 14.59 34.44
CA THR A 171 -16.34 15.28 34.98
C THR A 171 -17.19 14.41 35.89
N ALA A 172 -16.78 13.15 36.12
CA ALA A 172 -17.51 12.21 36.96
C ALA A 172 -17.49 12.62 38.46
N PRO A 173 -18.46 12.14 39.27
CA PRO A 173 -18.44 12.33 40.72
C PRO A 173 -17.11 11.86 41.33
N GLU A 174 -16.64 12.59 42.35
CA GLU A 174 -15.31 12.44 42.96
C GLU A 174 -14.97 10.99 43.38
N PRO A 175 -15.88 10.21 44.01
CA PRO A 175 -15.56 8.82 44.37
C PRO A 175 -15.20 7.94 43.16
N LEU A 176 -15.78 8.23 41.98
CA LEU A 176 -15.48 7.51 40.74
C LEU A 176 -14.15 7.95 40.16
N ARG A 177 -13.86 9.26 40.15
CA ARG A 177 -12.56 9.81 39.72
C ARG A 177 -11.42 9.25 40.56
N GLU A 178 -11.51 9.33 41.88
CA GLU A 178 -10.50 8.81 42.80
C GLU A 178 -10.17 7.33 42.53
N ARG A 179 -11.18 6.51 42.26
CA ARG A 179 -11.07 5.08 42.03
C ARG A 179 -10.26 4.74 40.77
N TYR A 180 -10.30 5.60 39.72
CA TYR A 180 -9.75 5.27 38.42
C TYR A 180 -8.61 6.17 37.95
N ARG A 181 -8.39 7.37 38.54
CA ARG A 181 -7.42 8.37 38.07
C ARG A 181 -5.97 7.90 37.97
N ARG A 182 -5.58 6.87 38.73
CA ARG A 182 -4.21 6.35 38.77
C ARG A 182 -3.97 5.20 37.79
N LEU A 183 -4.99 4.74 37.07
CA LEU A 183 -4.87 3.64 36.14
C LEU A 183 -4.39 4.14 34.79
N ASP A 184 -3.49 3.36 34.16
CA ASP A 184 -3.19 3.52 32.75
C ASP A 184 -4.39 3.10 31.89
N THR A 185 -4.40 3.49 30.61
CA THR A 185 -5.54 3.25 29.71
C THR A 185 -5.92 1.76 29.60
N PRO A 186 -4.99 0.79 29.43
CA PRO A 186 -5.34 -0.63 29.37
C PRO A 186 -6.00 -1.16 30.65
N ALA A 187 -5.45 -0.81 31.82
CA ALA A 187 -6.00 -1.21 33.11
C ALA A 187 -7.37 -0.56 33.36
N LEU A 188 -7.51 0.73 33.00
CA LEU A 188 -8.76 1.47 33.10
C LEU A 188 -9.88 0.79 32.30
N ILE A 189 -9.66 0.53 31.00
CA ILE A 189 -10.64 -0.13 30.14
C ILE A 189 -11.01 -1.51 30.68
N THR A 190 -10.02 -2.29 31.10
CA THR A 190 -10.26 -3.63 31.65
C THR A 190 -11.09 -3.58 32.93
N ARG A 191 -10.82 -2.63 33.82
CA ARG A 191 -11.51 -2.49 35.08
C ARG A 191 -12.93 -1.97 34.91
N LEU A 192 -13.13 -0.98 34.04
CA LEU A 192 -14.46 -0.45 33.68
C LEU A 192 -15.34 -1.53 33.02
N ALA A 193 -14.81 -2.32 32.11
CA ALA A 193 -15.54 -3.40 31.45
C ALA A 193 -16.00 -4.53 32.40
N ARG A 194 -15.33 -4.67 33.56
CA ARG A 194 -15.70 -5.66 34.60
C ARG A 194 -16.65 -5.13 35.65
N THR A 195 -16.99 -3.83 35.64
CA THR A 195 -17.98 -3.27 36.57
C THR A 195 -19.35 -3.88 36.32
N ARG A 196 -20.18 -3.92 37.33
CA ARG A 196 -21.58 -4.39 37.25
C ARG A 196 -22.48 -3.21 37.52
N PRO A 197 -22.99 -2.51 36.50
CA PRO A 197 -23.92 -1.39 36.71
C PRO A 197 -25.23 -1.90 37.31
N THR A 198 -25.84 -1.05 38.14
CA THR A 198 -27.18 -1.33 38.65
C THR A 198 -28.23 -1.21 37.56
N ARG A 199 -29.30 -2.00 37.65
CA ARG A 199 -30.43 -1.92 36.69
C ARG A 199 -31.14 -0.60 36.73
N THR A 200 -31.36 -0.08 37.95
CA THR A 200 -32.06 1.19 38.18
C THR A 200 -31.04 2.28 38.50
N ILE A 201 -31.06 3.33 37.72
CA ILE A 201 -30.16 4.48 37.87
C ILE A 201 -30.91 5.56 38.63
N THR A 202 -30.43 5.87 39.84
CA THR A 202 -31.01 6.90 40.72
C THR A 202 -30.03 8.02 41.04
N THR A 203 -28.74 7.84 40.74
CA THR A 203 -27.71 8.84 41.05
C THR A 203 -26.80 9.11 39.83
N PRO A 204 -26.21 10.32 39.74
CA PRO A 204 -25.21 10.60 38.67
C PRO A 204 -24.02 9.64 38.68
N GLN A 205 -23.59 9.14 39.83
CA GLN A 205 -22.51 8.18 39.96
C GLN A 205 -22.88 6.83 39.32
N GLN A 206 -24.11 6.36 39.52
CA GLN A 206 -24.60 5.12 38.88
C GLN A 206 -24.72 5.29 37.37
N ALA A 207 -25.23 6.46 36.92
CA ALA A 207 -25.28 6.79 35.48
C ALA A 207 -23.88 6.79 34.84
N ALA A 208 -22.91 7.47 35.45
CA ALA A 208 -21.53 7.51 34.98
C ALA A 208 -20.91 6.10 34.96
N THR A 209 -21.12 5.29 36.02
CA THR A 209 -20.64 3.91 36.09
C THR A 209 -21.19 3.07 34.95
N SER A 210 -22.49 3.18 34.66
CA SER A 210 -23.14 2.46 33.56
C SER A 210 -22.61 2.90 32.21
N ALA A 211 -22.52 4.19 31.96
CA ALA A 211 -22.01 4.73 30.72
C ALA A 211 -20.55 4.27 30.45
N LEU A 212 -19.68 4.43 31.45
CA LEU A 212 -18.27 4.01 31.36
C LEU A 212 -18.13 2.49 31.13
N HIS A 213 -18.97 1.66 31.77
CA HIS A 213 -19.00 0.22 31.53
C HIS A 213 -19.31 -0.10 30.08
N HIS A 214 -20.41 0.44 29.53
CA HIS A 214 -20.81 0.17 28.14
C HIS A 214 -19.77 0.66 27.15
N MET A 215 -19.18 1.83 27.36
CA MET A 215 -18.11 2.34 26.51
C MET A 215 -16.86 1.43 26.54
N ALA A 216 -16.46 0.97 27.73
CA ALA A 216 -15.31 0.06 27.86
C ALA A 216 -15.56 -1.30 27.20
N ARG A 217 -16.76 -1.85 27.32
CA ARG A 217 -17.18 -3.09 26.63
C ARG A 217 -17.14 -2.93 25.10
N THR A 218 -17.70 -1.83 24.59
CA THR A 218 -17.67 -1.50 23.16
C THR A 218 -16.23 -1.36 22.65
N HIS A 219 -15.35 -0.68 23.44
CA HIS A 219 -13.94 -0.57 23.09
C HIS A 219 -13.28 -1.95 22.94
N GLN A 220 -13.50 -2.87 23.89
CA GLN A 220 -12.97 -4.23 23.83
C GLN A 220 -13.49 -5.00 22.63
N ASP A 221 -14.80 -4.91 22.33
CA ASP A 221 -15.39 -5.57 21.17
C ASP A 221 -14.80 -5.05 19.85
N LEU A 222 -14.63 -3.74 19.70
CA LEU A 222 -13.99 -3.14 18.53
C LEU A 222 -12.55 -3.64 18.33
N HIS A 223 -11.76 -3.73 19.40
CA HIS A 223 -10.42 -4.29 19.34
C HIS A 223 -10.42 -5.77 18.95
N HIS A 224 -11.35 -6.55 19.50
CA HIS A 224 -11.47 -7.97 19.16
C HIS A 224 -11.81 -8.19 17.69
N ARG A 225 -12.74 -7.40 17.16
CA ARG A 225 -13.08 -7.40 15.71
C ARG A 225 -11.89 -6.97 14.86
N ALA A 226 -11.18 -5.92 15.26
CA ALA A 226 -9.99 -5.46 14.55
C ALA A 226 -8.88 -6.52 14.52
N GLU A 227 -8.71 -7.31 15.59
CA GLU A 227 -7.74 -8.40 15.63
C GLU A 227 -8.13 -9.57 14.72
N ARG A 228 -9.40 -9.95 14.65
CA ARG A 228 -9.87 -10.94 13.66
C ARG A 228 -9.57 -10.52 12.22
N LEU A 229 -9.79 -9.23 11.89
CA LEU A 229 -9.41 -8.71 10.56
C LEU A 229 -7.89 -8.75 10.35
N ASN A 230 -7.11 -8.51 11.40
CA ASN A 230 -5.65 -8.61 11.35
C ASN A 230 -5.18 -10.04 11.03
N GLN A 231 -5.81 -11.05 11.63
CA GLN A 231 -5.55 -12.46 11.35
C GLN A 231 -5.90 -12.83 9.90
N GLN A 232 -7.05 -12.36 9.39
CA GLN A 232 -7.43 -12.57 7.99
C GLN A 232 -6.43 -11.93 7.02
N MET A 233 -6.01 -10.68 7.29
CA MET A 233 -4.97 -10.01 6.50
C MET A 233 -3.64 -10.77 6.57
N HIS A 234 -3.25 -11.28 7.74
CA HIS A 234 -2.03 -12.07 7.89
C HIS A 234 -2.04 -13.33 7.04
N HIS A 235 -3.17 -14.04 7.01
CA HIS A 235 -3.33 -15.23 6.16
C HIS A 235 -3.16 -14.90 4.67
N ILE A 236 -3.82 -13.84 4.17
CA ILE A 236 -3.67 -13.40 2.77
C ILE A 236 -2.21 -13.00 2.46
N LEU A 237 -1.56 -12.29 3.39
CA LEU A 237 -0.15 -11.90 3.21
C LEU A 237 0.79 -13.11 3.16
N THR A 238 0.58 -14.10 4.02
CA THR A 238 1.39 -15.32 4.06
C THR A 238 1.27 -16.09 2.76
N THR A 239 0.07 -16.13 2.17
CA THR A 239 -0.18 -16.85 0.92
C THR A 239 0.33 -16.11 -0.31
N HIS A 240 0.10 -14.78 -0.39
CA HIS A 240 0.30 -14.03 -1.63
C HIS A 240 1.47 -13.03 -1.59
N TYR A 241 1.91 -12.62 -0.40
CA TYR A 241 2.95 -11.60 -0.21
C TYR A 241 3.95 -11.97 0.90
N PRO A 242 4.46 -13.23 0.95
CA PRO A 242 5.34 -13.66 2.02
C PRO A 242 6.62 -12.81 2.11
N GLY A 243 7.12 -12.33 0.96
CA GLY A 243 8.27 -11.42 0.91
C GLY A 243 8.08 -10.13 1.70
N LEU A 244 6.85 -9.58 1.76
CA LEU A 244 6.57 -8.39 2.57
C LEU A 244 6.62 -8.68 4.08
N LEU A 245 6.20 -9.87 4.51
CA LEU A 245 6.30 -10.28 5.91
C LEU A 245 7.76 -10.55 6.32
N ALA A 246 8.61 -10.92 5.38
CA ALA A 246 10.05 -11.12 5.61
C ALA A 246 10.82 -9.81 5.79
N VAL A 247 10.25 -8.66 5.38
CA VAL A 247 10.87 -7.33 5.60
C VAL A 247 10.93 -7.03 7.09
N TYR A 248 12.13 -6.98 7.67
CA TYR A 248 12.32 -6.74 9.09
C TYR A 248 11.66 -5.43 9.55
N GLY A 249 10.76 -5.53 10.52
CA GLY A 249 9.97 -4.40 11.04
C GLY A 249 8.63 -4.18 10.32
N ALA A 250 8.29 -4.99 9.33
CA ALA A 250 7.01 -4.95 8.65
C ALA A 250 6.02 -5.93 9.28
N GLY A 251 5.28 -5.51 10.30
CA GLY A 251 4.15 -6.31 10.82
C GLY A 251 2.96 -6.31 9.85
N THR A 252 1.96 -7.19 10.10
CA THR A 252 0.78 -7.43 9.25
C THR A 252 0.15 -6.15 8.67
N THR A 253 -0.18 -5.17 9.52
CA THR A 253 -0.83 -3.92 9.07
C THR A 253 0.06 -3.10 8.14
N VAL A 254 1.36 -3.08 8.39
CA VAL A 254 2.35 -2.34 7.56
C VAL A 254 2.54 -3.03 6.21
N ALA A 255 2.74 -4.35 6.21
CA ALA A 255 2.84 -5.16 5.00
C ALA A 255 1.56 -5.04 4.15
N THR A 256 0.37 -5.12 4.79
CA THR A 256 -0.92 -4.90 4.12
C THR A 256 -0.98 -3.53 3.45
N GLN A 257 -0.59 -2.45 4.13
CA GLN A 257 -0.63 -1.11 3.53
C GLN A 257 0.29 -1.02 2.31
N LEU A 258 1.45 -1.65 2.34
CA LEU A 258 2.41 -1.64 1.23
C LEU A 258 1.90 -2.47 0.03
N ALA A 259 1.30 -3.63 0.28
CA ALA A 259 0.64 -4.43 -0.75
C ALA A 259 -0.52 -3.66 -1.42
N VAL A 260 -1.38 -3.02 -0.63
CA VAL A 260 -2.48 -2.18 -1.13
C VAL A 260 -1.97 -0.99 -1.95
N THR A 261 -0.88 -0.37 -1.54
CA THR A 261 -0.26 0.74 -2.28
C THR A 261 0.26 0.29 -3.63
N ALA A 262 0.91 -0.86 -3.71
CA ALA A 262 1.38 -1.45 -4.96
C ALA A 262 0.20 -1.88 -5.87
N GLY A 263 -0.86 -2.45 -5.30
CA GLY A 263 -2.01 -3.00 -6.03
C GLY A 263 -1.78 -4.43 -6.47
N GLY A 264 -2.80 -5.04 -7.12
CA GLY A 264 -2.77 -6.42 -7.58
C GLY A 264 -1.83 -6.66 -8.77
N ASN A 265 -1.45 -5.61 -9.47
CA ASN A 265 -0.53 -5.62 -10.62
C ASN A 265 0.73 -4.79 -10.34
N PRO A 266 1.64 -5.24 -9.46
CA PRO A 266 2.83 -4.47 -9.08
C PRO A 266 3.78 -4.18 -10.26
N GLY A 267 3.73 -4.97 -11.34
CA GLY A 267 4.49 -4.76 -12.58
C GLY A 267 4.24 -3.41 -13.26
N ARG A 268 3.09 -2.74 -12.98
CA ARG A 268 2.82 -1.36 -13.41
C ARG A 268 3.82 -0.34 -12.83
N ILE A 269 4.52 -0.70 -11.78
CA ILE A 269 5.55 0.11 -11.14
C ILE A 269 6.89 -0.32 -11.73
N HIS A 270 7.32 0.35 -12.78
CA HIS A 270 8.43 -0.09 -13.64
C HIS A 270 9.78 -0.24 -12.93
N ASN A 271 10.02 0.47 -11.84
CA ASN A 271 11.28 0.41 -11.11
C ASN A 271 11.16 0.88 -9.65
N GLU A 272 12.23 0.68 -8.87
CA GLU A 272 12.28 1.08 -7.47
C GLU A 272 12.17 2.60 -7.24
N THR A 273 12.57 3.40 -8.21
CA THR A 273 12.46 4.87 -8.14
C THR A 273 11.00 5.30 -8.28
N ALA A 274 10.26 4.70 -9.21
CA ALA A 274 8.82 4.91 -9.35
C ALA A 274 8.06 4.51 -8.07
N PHE A 275 8.42 3.37 -7.44
CA PHE A 275 7.85 2.99 -6.15
C PHE A 275 8.18 3.98 -5.04
N ALA A 276 9.40 4.49 -4.99
CA ALA A 276 9.77 5.50 -4.00
C ALA A 276 9.04 6.83 -4.21
N HIS A 277 8.75 7.23 -5.45
CA HIS A 277 7.88 8.36 -5.77
C HIS A 277 6.44 8.09 -5.32
N LEU A 278 5.89 6.92 -5.62
CA LEU A 278 4.57 6.50 -5.17
C LEU A 278 4.45 6.56 -3.65
N CYS A 279 5.48 6.15 -2.90
CA CYS A 279 5.52 6.19 -1.44
C CYS A 279 5.94 7.55 -0.86
N ALA A 280 6.10 8.61 -1.68
CA ALA A 280 6.57 9.93 -1.26
C ALA A 280 7.91 9.90 -0.50
N THR A 281 8.82 8.97 -0.85
CA THR A 281 10.17 8.84 -0.25
C THR A 281 11.29 9.24 -1.19
N ALA A 282 11.00 9.44 -2.48
CA ALA A 282 11.97 10.00 -3.42
C ALA A 282 12.09 11.52 -3.21
N PRO A 283 13.31 12.05 -3.10
CA PRO A 283 13.50 13.49 -3.00
C PRO A 283 13.19 14.16 -4.35
N ILE A 284 12.60 15.36 -4.29
CA ILE A 284 12.38 16.19 -5.48
C ILE A 284 13.55 17.15 -5.61
N PRO A 285 14.25 17.22 -6.77
CA PRO A 285 15.25 18.21 -7.01
C PRO A 285 14.68 19.63 -6.85
N ALA A 286 15.40 20.48 -6.15
CA ALA A 286 15.05 21.88 -5.93
C ALA A 286 16.31 22.75 -6.10
N SER A 287 17.12 22.40 -7.11
CA SER A 287 18.35 23.08 -7.42
C SER A 287 18.09 24.35 -8.21
N SER A 288 18.87 25.38 -7.93
CA SER A 288 18.93 26.60 -8.74
C SER A 288 20.38 27.06 -8.86
N GLY A 289 20.89 27.25 -10.07
CA GLY A 289 22.23 27.65 -10.33
C GLY A 289 23.29 26.73 -9.67
N LYS A 290 24.15 27.28 -8.84
CA LYS A 290 25.27 26.55 -8.19
C LYS A 290 24.83 25.72 -6.97
N THR A 291 23.58 25.78 -6.55
CA THR A 291 23.12 25.11 -5.32
C THR A 291 22.30 23.85 -5.66
N THR A 292 22.82 22.67 -5.30
CA THR A 292 22.07 21.41 -5.40
C THR A 292 21.30 21.14 -4.11
N ARG A 293 19.98 21.24 -4.15
CA ARG A 293 19.09 20.96 -3.02
C ARG A 293 18.00 19.99 -3.40
N HIS A 294 17.47 19.32 -2.39
CA HIS A 294 16.33 18.43 -2.52
C HIS A 294 15.25 18.82 -1.53
N ARG A 295 14.00 18.83 -1.97
CA ARG A 295 12.83 19.04 -1.11
C ARG A 295 12.07 17.77 -0.91
N LEU A 296 11.19 17.76 0.11
CA LEU A 296 10.24 16.67 0.34
C LEU A 296 9.28 16.55 -0.83
N ASN A 297 8.94 15.32 -1.18
CA ASN A 297 7.84 15.04 -2.10
C ASN A 297 6.50 15.16 -1.34
N PRO A 298 5.64 16.15 -1.64
CA PRO A 298 4.32 16.29 -1.01
C PRO A 298 3.29 15.36 -1.65
N GLY A 299 3.57 14.82 -2.82
CA GLY A 299 2.73 13.87 -3.54
C GLY A 299 2.93 12.43 -3.05
N GLY A 300 2.23 11.51 -3.69
CA GLY A 300 2.30 10.08 -3.40
C GLY A 300 1.42 9.65 -2.21
N ASP A 301 1.47 8.35 -1.92
CA ASP A 301 0.66 7.72 -0.88
C ASP A 301 1.21 8.01 0.52
N ARG A 302 0.52 8.89 1.26
CA ARG A 302 0.87 9.23 2.65
C ARG A 302 0.79 8.04 3.60
N ARG A 303 -0.09 7.06 3.33
CA ARG A 303 -0.24 5.86 4.16
C ARG A 303 0.94 4.93 3.96
N ALA A 304 1.41 4.77 2.71
CA ALA A 304 2.65 4.05 2.42
C ALA A 304 3.87 4.74 3.06
N ASN A 305 3.94 6.07 2.98
CA ASN A 305 4.99 6.83 3.66
C ASN A 305 5.01 6.58 5.17
N ALA A 306 3.83 6.57 5.82
CA ALA A 306 3.69 6.28 7.25
C ALA A 306 4.05 4.81 7.56
N ALA A 307 3.74 3.86 6.67
CA ALA A 307 4.14 2.47 6.81
C ALA A 307 5.67 2.32 6.79
N LEU A 308 6.34 2.92 5.82
CA LEU A 308 7.82 2.93 5.74
C LEU A 308 8.45 3.64 6.96
N HIS A 309 7.82 4.70 7.44
CA HIS A 309 8.27 5.39 8.66
C HIS A 309 8.21 4.48 9.90
N ARG A 310 7.14 3.69 10.06
CA ARG A 310 7.02 2.72 11.16
C ARG A 310 8.12 1.66 11.09
N ILE A 311 8.42 1.11 9.91
CA ILE A 311 9.54 0.18 9.73
C ILE A 311 10.85 0.83 10.16
N ALA A 312 11.11 2.08 9.73
CA ALA A 312 12.32 2.81 10.10
C ALA A 312 12.45 3.00 11.62
N LEU A 313 11.35 3.34 12.31
CA LEU A 313 11.35 3.49 13.77
C LEU A 313 11.59 2.16 14.49
N VAL A 314 10.98 1.06 14.04
CA VAL A 314 11.22 -0.28 14.60
C VAL A 314 12.67 -0.68 14.43
N ARG A 315 13.27 -0.46 13.27
CA ARG A 315 14.67 -0.76 13.01
C ARG A 315 15.62 0.10 13.84
N LEU A 316 15.37 1.40 13.95
CA LEU A 316 16.15 2.30 14.82
C LEU A 316 16.12 1.84 16.29
N ARG A 317 15.02 1.23 16.74
CA ARG A 317 14.88 0.76 18.10
C ARG A 317 15.52 -0.62 18.34
N HIS A 318 15.46 -1.52 17.36
CA HIS A 318 15.74 -2.95 17.58
C HIS A 318 16.86 -3.52 16.71
N ASP A 319 17.17 -2.92 15.55
CA ASP A 319 18.19 -3.43 14.63
C ASP A 319 19.56 -2.79 14.87
N PRO A 320 20.57 -3.56 15.27
CA PRO A 320 21.92 -3.05 15.50
C PRO A 320 22.54 -2.40 14.27
N THR A 321 22.30 -2.95 13.08
CA THR A 321 22.84 -2.44 11.82
C THR A 321 22.29 -1.02 11.52
N THR A 322 20.98 -0.84 11.72
CA THR A 322 20.34 0.47 11.55
C THR A 322 20.79 1.47 12.62
N LYS A 323 20.99 1.03 13.86
CA LYS A 323 21.55 1.90 14.92
C LYS A 323 22.95 2.38 14.58
N ASN A 324 23.83 1.48 14.15
CA ASN A 324 25.19 1.82 13.73
C ASN A 324 25.20 2.80 12.55
N TYR A 325 24.33 2.57 11.56
CA TYR A 325 24.13 3.51 10.46
C TYR A 325 23.69 4.89 10.99
N ALA A 326 22.71 4.95 11.86
CA ALA A 326 22.19 6.20 12.40
C ALA A 326 23.24 6.96 13.19
N ASN A 327 24.02 6.29 14.03
CA ASN A 327 25.12 6.89 14.80
C ASN A 327 26.20 7.49 13.89
N ARG A 328 26.64 6.75 12.86
CA ARG A 328 27.60 7.26 11.88
C ARG A 328 27.06 8.52 11.17
N ARG A 329 25.80 8.49 10.71
CA ARG A 329 25.18 9.62 10.03
C ARG A 329 25.01 10.86 10.93
N THR A 330 24.79 10.63 12.23
CA THR A 330 24.76 11.71 13.23
C THR A 330 26.14 12.33 13.41
N GLN A 331 27.21 11.54 13.45
CA GLN A 331 28.58 12.02 13.49
C GLN A 331 28.95 12.84 12.22
N GLU A 332 28.37 12.50 11.09
CA GLU A 332 28.47 13.26 9.83
C GLU A 332 27.60 14.54 9.81
N GLY A 333 26.97 14.91 10.94
CA GLY A 333 26.18 16.12 11.10
C GLY A 333 24.72 16.03 10.59
N LYS A 334 24.20 14.85 10.27
CA LYS A 334 22.80 14.70 9.83
C LYS A 334 21.84 14.67 11.01
N THR A 335 20.73 15.35 10.82
CA THR A 335 19.62 15.34 11.79
C THR A 335 18.86 14.00 11.76
N THR A 336 18.20 13.65 12.86
CA THR A 336 17.35 12.44 12.94
C THR A 336 16.30 12.41 11.83
N LYS A 337 15.73 13.56 11.45
CA LYS A 337 14.75 13.64 10.36
C LYS A 337 15.35 13.27 9.00
N GLU A 338 16.58 13.67 8.73
CA GLU A 338 17.32 13.32 7.50
C GLU A 338 17.69 11.83 7.48
N ILE A 339 18.15 11.29 8.60
CA ILE A 339 18.46 9.87 8.76
C ILE A 339 17.22 9.01 8.46
N ILE A 340 16.07 9.35 9.06
CA ILE A 340 14.81 8.65 8.79
C ILE A 340 14.40 8.74 7.32
N ARG A 341 14.63 9.84 6.63
CA ARG A 341 14.36 9.97 5.18
C ARG A 341 15.22 9.00 4.37
N CYS A 342 16.53 8.94 4.68
CA CYS A 342 17.44 8.00 4.03
C CYS A 342 17.01 6.54 4.28
N LEU A 343 16.66 6.20 5.51
CA LEU A 343 16.17 4.88 5.87
C LEU A 343 14.89 4.52 5.12
N LYS A 344 13.91 5.42 5.07
CA LYS A 344 12.67 5.18 4.32
C LYS A 344 12.93 4.92 2.83
N ARG A 345 13.89 5.61 2.21
CA ARG A 345 14.25 5.38 0.81
C ARG A 345 14.90 4.00 0.62
N ALA A 346 15.78 3.58 1.54
CA ALA A 346 16.39 2.25 1.52
C ALA A 346 15.34 1.15 1.73
N ILE A 347 14.45 1.33 2.72
CA ILE A 347 13.35 0.39 3.00
C ILE A 347 12.39 0.31 1.80
N ALA A 348 12.09 1.42 1.13
CA ALA A 348 11.24 1.40 -0.08
C ALA A 348 11.85 0.53 -1.18
N ARG A 349 13.17 0.52 -1.35
CA ARG A 349 13.88 -0.36 -2.28
C ARG A 349 13.73 -1.83 -1.90
N GLU A 350 13.90 -2.16 -0.63
CA GLU A 350 13.73 -3.51 -0.10
C GLU A 350 12.29 -4.01 -0.30
N VAL A 351 11.31 -3.18 0.04
CA VAL A 351 9.87 -3.46 -0.17
C VAL A 351 9.54 -3.66 -1.64
N TYR A 352 10.09 -2.85 -2.54
CA TYR A 352 9.87 -3.03 -3.98
C TYR A 352 10.37 -4.39 -4.46
N ARG A 353 11.56 -4.81 -4.01
CA ARG A 353 12.07 -6.16 -4.32
C ARG A 353 11.18 -7.25 -3.76
N ALA A 354 10.72 -7.10 -2.50
CA ALA A 354 9.81 -8.06 -1.88
C ALA A 354 8.44 -8.18 -2.59
N LEU A 355 8.02 -7.14 -3.33
CA LEU A 355 6.77 -7.13 -4.11
C LEU A 355 6.95 -7.72 -5.52
N THR A 356 8.13 -7.57 -6.13
CA THR A 356 8.36 -7.87 -7.55
C THR A 356 9.20 -9.12 -7.78
N GLN A 357 9.92 -9.57 -6.78
CA GLN A 357 10.72 -10.79 -6.84
C GLN A 357 9.98 -11.90 -6.08
N PRO A 358 9.99 -13.15 -6.58
CA PRO A 358 9.50 -14.26 -5.77
C PRO A 358 10.29 -14.26 -4.46
N PRO A 359 9.62 -14.57 -3.33
CA PRO A 359 10.33 -14.72 -2.07
C PRO A 359 11.48 -15.70 -2.32
N PRO A 360 12.66 -15.45 -1.73
CA PRO A 360 13.69 -16.47 -1.74
C PRO A 360 13.02 -17.74 -1.20
N THR A 361 13.11 -18.81 -1.95
CA THR A 361 12.60 -20.11 -1.54
C THR A 361 13.11 -20.32 -0.12
N ASP A 362 12.20 -20.44 0.84
CA ASP A 362 12.58 -20.53 2.24
C ASP A 362 13.23 -21.88 2.46
N THR A 363 14.52 -21.95 2.07
CA THR A 363 15.34 -23.16 2.18
C THR A 363 15.42 -23.65 3.63
N THR A 364 15.10 -22.79 4.59
CA THR A 364 15.26 -23.12 6.00
C THR A 364 14.08 -23.85 6.62
N SER A 365 12.83 -23.52 6.27
CA SER A 365 11.65 -24.29 6.69
C SER A 365 11.61 -25.64 5.99
N THR A 366 12.09 -25.69 4.76
CA THR A 366 12.29 -26.96 4.03
C THR A 366 13.45 -27.77 4.61
N LEU A 367 14.52 -27.17 5.14
CA LEU A 367 15.66 -27.89 5.71
C LEU A 367 15.27 -28.70 6.95
N ALA A 368 14.52 -28.12 7.89
CA ALA A 368 14.04 -28.87 9.06
C ALA A 368 13.10 -30.02 8.67
N ALA A 369 12.18 -29.76 7.72
CA ALA A 369 11.27 -30.77 7.21
C ALA A 369 12.03 -31.84 6.40
N HIS A 370 13.02 -31.43 5.62
CA HIS A 370 13.87 -32.30 4.82
C HIS A 370 14.72 -33.22 5.71
N ARG A 371 15.39 -32.67 6.73
CA ARG A 371 16.12 -33.44 7.74
C ARG A 371 15.25 -34.49 8.43
N LYS A 372 14.03 -34.09 8.84
CA LYS A 372 13.08 -35.02 9.52
C LYS A 372 12.63 -36.16 8.60
N ARG A 373 12.48 -35.94 7.29
CA ARG A 373 12.17 -37.00 6.33
C ARG A 373 13.26 -38.08 6.27
N HIS A 374 14.53 -37.69 6.46
CA HIS A 374 15.64 -38.60 6.53
C HIS A 374 15.90 -39.13 7.97
N HIS A 375 14.96 -38.91 8.91
CA HIS A 375 15.07 -39.33 10.32
C HIS A 375 16.33 -38.83 11.03
N LEU A 376 16.95 -37.73 10.54
CA LEU A 376 18.18 -37.19 11.14
C LEU A 376 17.83 -36.23 12.30
N THR A 377 18.65 -36.27 13.35
CA THR A 377 18.63 -35.27 14.43
C THR A 377 19.44 -34.03 14.03
N GLN A 378 19.26 -32.91 14.75
CA GLN A 378 20.12 -31.73 14.56
C GLN A 378 21.60 -32.04 14.91
N THR A 379 21.83 -33.00 15.78
CA THR A 379 23.17 -33.47 16.17
C THR A 379 23.83 -34.23 15.01
N ASP A 380 23.11 -35.08 14.31
CA ASP A 380 23.62 -35.84 13.18
C ASP A 380 24.08 -34.91 12.05
N VAL A 381 23.25 -33.92 11.71
CA VAL A 381 23.57 -32.89 10.71
C VAL A 381 24.76 -32.03 11.15
N ALA A 382 24.81 -31.67 12.43
CA ALA A 382 25.90 -30.88 12.97
C ALA A 382 27.23 -31.63 12.87
N HIS A 383 27.22 -32.94 13.17
CA HIS A 383 28.37 -33.82 13.04
C HIS A 383 28.83 -33.93 11.57
N ALA A 384 27.89 -34.20 10.65
CA ALA A 384 28.17 -34.30 9.22
C ALA A 384 28.75 -33.01 8.61
N LEU A 385 28.32 -31.86 9.10
CA LEU A 385 28.78 -30.55 8.64
C LEU A 385 29.94 -29.95 9.43
N ASN A 386 30.50 -30.71 10.38
CA ASN A 386 31.54 -30.27 11.29
C ASN A 386 31.20 -28.91 11.96
N THR A 387 30.06 -28.91 12.67
CA THR A 387 29.53 -27.72 13.36
C THR A 387 28.82 -28.10 14.65
N TYR A 388 28.19 -27.14 15.33
CA TYR A 388 27.46 -27.38 16.58
C TYR A 388 25.96 -27.49 16.35
N PRO A 389 25.22 -28.37 17.10
CA PRO A 389 23.75 -28.49 16.98
C PRO A 389 23.01 -27.17 17.18
N ALA A 390 23.51 -26.29 18.05
CA ALA A 390 22.95 -24.97 18.26
C ALA A 390 22.93 -24.12 16.96
N ARG A 391 23.95 -24.24 16.08
CA ARG A 391 23.99 -23.53 14.81
C ARG A 391 22.97 -24.06 13.79
N ILE A 392 22.74 -25.38 13.80
CA ILE A 392 21.68 -25.99 12.98
C ILE A 392 20.31 -25.53 13.49
N SER A 393 20.11 -25.52 14.80
CA SER A 393 18.90 -24.98 15.44
C SER A 393 18.69 -23.50 15.13
N ASP A 394 19.76 -22.69 15.12
CA ASP A 394 19.67 -21.27 14.77
C ASP A 394 19.25 -21.05 13.30
N ILE A 395 19.74 -21.89 12.39
CA ILE A 395 19.33 -21.88 10.97
C ILE A 395 17.86 -22.27 10.86
N GLU A 396 17.46 -23.42 11.43
CA GLU A 396 16.09 -23.94 11.34
C GLU A 396 15.04 -23.02 11.98
N ASN A 397 15.41 -22.28 13.02
CA ASN A 397 14.55 -21.36 13.74
C ASN A 397 14.74 -19.88 13.36
N HIS A 398 15.49 -19.59 12.29
CA HIS A 398 15.78 -18.23 11.81
C HIS A 398 16.35 -17.27 12.87
N ARG A 399 17.04 -17.81 13.88
CA ARG A 399 17.60 -17.00 14.98
C ARG A 399 18.87 -16.28 14.58
N ARG A 400 19.66 -16.88 13.66
CA ARG A 400 20.93 -16.32 13.21
C ARG A 400 21.17 -16.65 11.74
N PRO A 401 21.37 -15.63 10.86
CA PRO A 401 21.71 -15.87 9.46
C PRO A 401 23.14 -16.40 9.36
N LEU A 402 23.28 -17.63 8.82
CA LEU A 402 24.56 -18.30 8.57
C LEU A 402 24.59 -18.79 7.10
N PRO A 403 24.70 -17.90 6.10
CA PRO A 403 24.45 -18.22 4.70
C PRO A 403 25.29 -19.38 4.15
N GLN A 404 26.59 -19.40 4.47
CA GLN A 404 27.49 -20.46 4.01
C GLN A 404 27.14 -21.82 4.63
N LEU A 405 26.81 -21.86 5.92
CA LEU A 405 26.41 -23.08 6.58
C LEU A 405 25.04 -23.56 6.12
N THR A 406 24.10 -22.63 5.88
CA THR A 406 22.78 -22.94 5.30
C THR A 406 22.91 -23.58 3.91
N HIS A 407 23.81 -23.06 3.07
CA HIS A 407 24.07 -23.64 1.74
C HIS A 407 24.66 -25.06 1.85
N ARG A 408 25.65 -25.26 2.70
CA ARG A 408 26.23 -26.59 2.96
C ARG A 408 25.19 -27.57 3.55
N TYR A 409 24.31 -27.11 4.38
CA TYR A 409 23.24 -27.92 4.96
C TYR A 409 22.24 -28.36 3.86
N HIS A 410 21.84 -27.45 2.99
CA HIS A 410 21.00 -27.78 1.84
C HIS A 410 21.67 -28.81 0.92
N GLN A 411 22.95 -28.63 0.57
CA GLN A 411 23.71 -29.56 -0.26
C GLN A 411 23.77 -30.95 0.38
N TYR A 412 24.06 -31.03 1.68
CA TYR A 412 24.13 -32.29 2.41
C TYR A 412 22.80 -33.07 2.34
N LEU A 413 21.67 -32.41 2.58
CA LEU A 413 20.35 -33.05 2.50
C LEU A 413 20.00 -33.48 1.07
N THR A 414 20.36 -32.68 0.07
CA THR A 414 20.15 -33.02 -1.36
C THR A 414 20.97 -34.24 -1.77
N THR A 415 22.17 -34.44 -1.24
CA THR A 415 22.96 -35.65 -1.52
C THR A 415 22.33 -36.90 -0.93
N LEU A 416 21.58 -36.81 0.15
CA LEU A 416 20.85 -37.93 0.74
C LEU A 416 19.61 -38.35 -0.08
N ASP A 417 19.00 -37.44 -0.81
CA ASP A 417 17.88 -37.76 -1.72
C ASP A 417 18.33 -38.55 -2.96
N THR A 418 19.63 -38.55 -3.27
CA THR A 418 20.22 -39.22 -4.45
C THR A 418 20.87 -40.56 -4.15
N GLN A 419 20.90 -40.97 -2.87
CA GLN A 419 21.35 -42.28 -2.42
C GLN A 419 20.17 -43.20 -2.06
#